data_6d5684fa13c13ea43f6c01469f7d29d1
#
_entry.id   6d5684fa13c13ea43f6c01469f7d29d1
#
_cell.length_a   1.000
_cell.length_b   1.000
_cell.length_c   1.000
_cell.angle_alpha   90.00
_cell.angle_beta   90.00
_cell.angle_gamma   90.00
#
_symmetry.space_group_name_H-M   'P 1'
#
loop_
_entity.id
_entity.type
_entity.pdbx_description
1 polymer ?
#
loop_
_entity_poly.entity_id
_entity_poly.type
_entity_poly.pdbx_seq_one_letter_code
_entity_poly.pdbx_strand_id
1 'polypeptide(L)'
;MDLQDKVMDAFIGKVVRKDLAFLVKGGLPVPTYVLEYLLGQYCASNDKEVIAEGLEKVKQVIQNNYVHRAEAESVKGLIRENGRHRIIDKVTVLLNEKSDEYQAYFSNLGLSNVPIGTEYVKKNPKLLSGNGVWCIVTVGYISGEDVKVRWEIQNLKPIQISNIDIQEYIDQRKNFTTEEWIDFLIHTIGLNPEKFNRREKLISLARLLPHVENNFNFMELRSE
;
A
#
# COMPACT_ATOMS: atom_id res chain seq x y z
N MET A 1 8.47 -27.64 4.75
CA MET A 1 8.31 -26.20 4.44
C MET A 1 7.62 -25.59 5.65
N ASP A 2 8.24 -24.61 6.26
CA ASP A 2 7.66 -23.93 7.41
C ASP A 2 6.40 -23.16 6.97
N LEU A 3 5.46 -22.95 7.91
CA LEU A 3 4.22 -22.22 7.63
C LEU A 3 4.50 -20.81 7.07
N GLN A 4 5.53 -20.14 7.58
CA GLN A 4 5.92 -18.82 7.11
C GLN A 4 6.38 -18.83 5.65
N ASP A 5 7.23 -19.79 5.26
CA ASP A 5 7.68 -19.94 3.88
C ASP A 5 6.48 -20.21 2.95
N LYS A 6 5.58 -21.09 3.38
CA LYS A 6 4.37 -21.45 2.64
C LYS A 6 3.44 -20.24 2.40
N VAL A 7 3.29 -19.38 3.42
CA VAL A 7 2.51 -18.14 3.33
C VAL A 7 3.17 -17.14 2.40
N MET A 8 4.50 -17.00 2.47
CA MET A 8 5.24 -16.09 1.59
C MET A 8 5.12 -16.50 0.13
N ASP A 9 5.23 -17.79 -0.16
CA ASP A 9 5.09 -18.31 -1.52
C ASP A 9 3.65 -18.17 -2.06
N ALA A 10 2.65 -18.47 -1.22
CA ALA A 10 1.25 -18.38 -1.61
C ALA A 10 0.77 -16.92 -1.83
N PHE A 11 1.32 -15.97 -1.07
CA PHE A 11 0.87 -14.57 -1.07
C PHE A 11 2.02 -13.60 -1.37
N ILE A 12 2.78 -13.88 -2.43
CA ILE A 12 3.91 -13.04 -2.88
C ILE A 12 3.46 -11.58 -3.05
N GLY A 13 4.20 -10.65 -2.44
CA GLY A 13 3.94 -9.21 -2.50
C GLY A 13 2.73 -8.74 -1.69
N LYS A 14 2.06 -9.62 -0.95
CA LYS A 14 0.93 -9.30 -0.05
C LYS A 14 1.27 -9.49 1.42
N VAL A 15 2.33 -10.23 1.71
CA VAL A 15 2.81 -10.45 3.09
C VAL A 15 3.48 -9.19 3.60
N VAL A 16 3.01 -8.70 4.75
CA VAL A 16 3.57 -7.52 5.41
C VAL A 16 4.53 -7.97 6.51
N ARG A 17 5.79 -7.60 6.36
CA ARG A 17 6.84 -7.81 7.37
C ARG A 17 6.77 -6.68 8.40
N LYS A 18 5.84 -6.79 9.35
CA LYS A 18 5.65 -5.77 10.41
C LYS A 18 6.86 -5.62 11.32
N ASP A 19 7.60 -6.69 11.55
CA ASP A 19 8.88 -6.69 12.25
C ASP A 19 9.89 -5.73 11.59
N LEU A 20 10.02 -5.79 10.27
CA LEU A 20 10.90 -4.91 9.51
C LEU A 20 10.36 -3.47 9.44
N ALA A 21 9.04 -3.30 9.41
CA ALA A 21 8.44 -1.97 9.41
C ALA A 21 8.79 -1.18 10.68
N PHE A 22 8.82 -1.82 11.84
CA PHE A 22 9.25 -1.20 13.09
C PHE A 22 10.73 -0.80 13.06
N LEU A 23 11.60 -1.63 12.49
CA LEU A 23 13.03 -1.36 12.38
C LEU A 23 13.36 -0.16 11.48
N VAL A 24 12.60 -0.02 10.37
CA VAL A 24 12.87 1.00 9.35
C VAL A 24 12.14 2.32 9.63
N LYS A 25 11.02 2.29 10.37
CA LYS A 25 10.17 3.46 10.63
C LYS A 25 10.87 4.58 11.42
N GLY A 26 11.90 4.28 12.18
CA GLY A 26 12.55 5.17 13.17
C GLY A 26 13.14 6.51 12.66
N GLY A 27 12.85 6.94 11.46
CA GLY A 27 13.31 8.22 10.89
C GLY A 27 12.70 8.58 9.56
N LEU A 28 11.78 7.74 9.03
CA LEU A 28 11.18 7.98 7.71
C LEU A 28 9.81 8.67 7.85
N PRO A 29 9.60 9.79 7.16
CA PRO A 29 8.37 10.60 7.26
C PRO A 29 7.19 10.02 6.45
N VAL A 30 7.29 8.76 6.02
CA VAL A 30 6.26 8.10 5.22
C VAL A 30 5.20 7.43 6.10
N PRO A 31 3.93 7.36 5.67
CA PRO A 31 2.93 6.57 6.35
C PRO A 31 3.33 5.09 6.45
N THR A 32 2.98 4.44 7.57
CA THR A 32 3.37 3.05 7.83
C THR A 32 2.97 2.09 6.71
N TYR A 33 1.77 2.23 6.15
CA TYR A 33 1.29 1.34 5.09
C TYR A 33 2.03 1.54 3.74
N VAL A 34 2.59 2.72 3.46
CA VAL A 34 3.48 2.94 2.31
C VAL A 34 4.77 2.15 2.51
N LEU A 35 5.33 2.19 3.73
CA LEU A 35 6.50 1.41 4.09
C LEU A 35 6.21 -0.09 4.02
N GLU A 36 5.10 -0.54 4.58
CA GLU A 36 4.65 -1.94 4.53
C GLU A 36 4.51 -2.45 3.10
N TYR A 37 3.93 -1.64 2.21
CA TYR A 37 3.83 -1.97 0.79
C TYR A 37 5.21 -2.16 0.14
N LEU A 38 6.15 -1.24 0.39
CA LEU A 38 7.50 -1.36 -0.16
C LEU A 38 8.25 -2.57 0.42
N LEU A 39 8.13 -2.83 1.72
CA LEU A 39 8.69 -4.02 2.35
C LEU A 39 8.12 -5.31 1.76
N GLY A 40 6.81 -5.36 1.49
CA GLY A 40 6.18 -6.49 0.81
C GLY A 40 6.70 -6.70 -0.61
N GLN A 41 7.16 -5.64 -1.28
CA GLN A 41 7.74 -5.75 -2.63
C GLN A 41 9.21 -6.18 -2.65
N TYR A 42 10.01 -5.78 -1.65
CA TYR A 42 11.47 -5.95 -1.68
C TYR A 42 12.00 -6.88 -0.60
N CYS A 43 11.23 -7.18 0.44
CA CYS A 43 11.66 -7.97 1.60
C CYS A 43 10.77 -9.19 1.86
N ALA A 44 10.05 -9.68 0.85
CA ALA A 44 9.20 -10.88 0.94
C ALA A 44 10.07 -12.15 0.89
N SER A 45 10.94 -12.33 1.89
CA SER A 45 11.84 -13.48 2.02
C SER A 45 12.16 -13.72 3.49
N ASN A 46 12.59 -14.96 3.82
CA ASN A 46 13.18 -15.31 5.11
C ASN A 46 14.72 -15.28 5.08
N ASP A 47 15.31 -15.14 3.89
CA ASP A 47 16.76 -15.03 3.72
C ASP A 47 17.25 -13.67 4.23
N LYS A 48 18.21 -13.70 5.15
CA LYS A 48 18.76 -12.48 5.77
C LYS A 48 19.48 -11.56 4.79
N GLU A 49 20.16 -12.12 3.79
CA GLU A 49 20.88 -11.34 2.79
C GLU A 49 19.88 -10.63 1.86
N VAL A 50 18.86 -11.35 1.38
CA VAL A 50 17.77 -10.79 0.56
C VAL A 50 17.01 -9.69 1.33
N ILE A 51 16.77 -9.91 2.63
CA ILE A 51 16.12 -8.90 3.47
C ILE A 51 17.01 -7.66 3.61
N ALA A 52 18.32 -7.83 3.87
CA ALA A 52 19.23 -6.70 4.03
C ALA A 52 19.31 -5.85 2.75
N GLU A 53 19.48 -6.47 1.59
CA GLU A 53 19.44 -5.79 0.29
C GLU A 53 18.09 -5.11 0.03
N GLY A 54 16.99 -5.79 0.36
CA GLY A 54 15.64 -5.25 0.24
C GLY A 54 15.41 -4.01 1.10
N LEU A 55 15.91 -4.01 2.33
CA LEU A 55 15.83 -2.87 3.25
C LEU A 55 16.57 -1.64 2.72
N GLU A 56 17.79 -1.83 2.19
CA GLU A 56 18.53 -0.73 1.57
C GLU A 56 17.79 -0.19 0.33
N LYS A 57 17.20 -1.07 -0.46
CA LYS A 57 16.41 -0.68 -1.63
C LYS A 57 15.14 0.11 -1.24
N VAL A 58 14.46 -0.31 -0.18
CA VAL A 58 13.31 0.43 0.38
C VAL A 58 13.71 1.84 0.82
N LYS A 59 14.82 1.97 1.56
CA LYS A 59 15.34 3.28 1.98
C LYS A 59 15.65 4.17 0.78
N GLN A 60 16.36 3.65 -0.22
CA GLN A 60 16.69 4.38 -1.46
C GLN A 60 15.42 4.81 -2.22
N VAL A 61 14.42 3.92 -2.36
CA VAL A 61 13.15 4.27 -3.01
C VAL A 61 12.45 5.40 -2.27
N ILE A 62 12.44 5.38 -0.95
CA ILE A 62 11.82 6.45 -0.18
C ILE A 62 12.62 7.74 -0.31
N GLN A 63 13.93 7.71 -0.13
CA GLN A 63 14.79 8.91 -0.23
C GLN A 63 14.69 9.58 -1.60
N ASN A 64 14.65 8.79 -2.67
CA ASN A 64 14.64 9.32 -4.03
C ASN A 64 13.26 9.74 -4.54
N ASN A 65 12.19 9.18 -4.00
CA ASN A 65 10.87 9.37 -4.59
C ASN A 65 9.82 9.98 -3.64
N TYR A 66 10.02 9.89 -2.32
CA TYR A 66 9.06 10.49 -1.39
C TYR A 66 9.14 12.00 -1.43
N VAL A 67 8.02 12.66 -1.71
CA VAL A 67 7.98 14.12 -1.75
C VAL A 67 7.77 14.67 -0.34
N HIS A 68 8.75 15.40 0.15
CA HIS A 68 8.58 16.24 1.32
C HIS A 68 7.95 17.56 0.92
N ARG A 69 6.92 17.98 1.63
CA ARG A 69 6.22 19.22 1.31
C ARG A 69 7.14 20.45 1.31
N ALA A 70 8.15 20.46 2.15
CA ALA A 70 9.15 21.51 2.22
C ALA A 70 10.09 21.54 0.99
N GLU A 71 10.22 20.42 0.27
CA GLU A 71 11.11 20.24 -0.88
C GLU A 71 10.34 20.24 -2.22
N ALA A 72 9.04 20.50 -2.18
CA ALA A 72 8.17 20.43 -3.35
C ALA A 72 8.68 21.23 -4.56
N GLU A 73 9.18 22.44 -4.35
CA GLU A 73 9.70 23.28 -5.44
C GLU A 73 10.99 22.71 -6.04
N SER A 74 11.87 22.14 -5.23
CA SER A 74 13.08 21.45 -5.72
C SER A 74 12.72 20.22 -6.57
N VAL A 75 11.72 19.45 -6.14
CA VAL A 75 11.24 18.30 -6.91
C VAL A 75 10.58 18.74 -8.22
N LYS A 76 9.81 19.83 -8.23
CA LYS A 76 9.27 20.42 -9.47
C LYS A 76 10.37 20.86 -10.43
N GLY A 77 11.43 21.50 -9.90
CA GLY A 77 12.61 21.88 -10.67
C GLY A 77 13.27 20.66 -11.33
N LEU A 78 13.48 19.60 -10.55
CA LEU A 78 14.05 18.32 -11.01
C LEU A 78 13.20 17.68 -12.13
N ILE A 79 11.86 17.67 -11.98
CA ILE A 79 10.96 17.16 -13.01
C ILE A 79 11.07 17.98 -14.28
N ARG A 80 11.12 19.31 -14.16
CA ARG A 80 11.25 20.21 -15.30
C ARG A 80 12.56 20.01 -16.06
N GLU A 81 13.68 19.84 -15.35
CA GLU A 81 15.00 19.63 -15.94
C GLU A 81 15.13 18.28 -16.63
N ASN A 82 14.64 17.21 -15.99
CA ASN A 82 14.75 15.85 -16.50
C ASN A 82 13.59 15.43 -17.41
N GLY A 83 12.58 16.31 -17.59
CA GLY A 83 11.37 16.03 -18.35
C GLY A 83 10.38 15.12 -17.61
N ARG A 84 10.85 14.29 -16.68
CA ARG A 84 10.02 13.42 -15.84
C ARG A 84 10.73 12.99 -14.57
N HIS A 85 9.94 12.66 -13.53
CA HIS A 85 10.46 12.03 -12.31
C HIS A 85 9.39 11.13 -11.66
N ARG A 86 9.84 10.09 -11.00
CA ARG A 86 8.97 9.18 -10.26
C ARG A 86 8.88 9.66 -8.81
N ILE A 87 7.65 9.82 -8.31
CA ILE A 87 7.38 10.31 -6.96
C ILE A 87 6.45 9.38 -6.18
N ILE A 88 6.50 9.50 -4.87
CA ILE A 88 5.53 8.93 -3.94
C ILE A 88 4.81 10.11 -3.28
N ASP A 89 3.53 10.26 -3.60
CA ASP A 89 2.69 11.33 -3.05
C ASP A 89 1.25 10.87 -2.88
N LYS A 90 0.49 11.63 -2.11
CA LYS A 90 -0.94 11.42 -1.91
C LYS A 90 -1.70 12.18 -3.00
N VAL A 91 -2.48 11.44 -3.79
CA VAL A 91 -3.21 11.95 -4.95
C VAL A 91 -4.71 11.89 -4.70
N THR A 92 -5.40 13.00 -4.97
CA THR A 92 -6.86 13.08 -5.02
C THR A 92 -7.27 13.45 -6.44
N VAL A 93 -8.34 12.86 -6.94
CA VAL A 93 -8.85 13.14 -8.28
C VAL A 93 -10.25 13.72 -8.18
N LEU A 94 -10.50 14.77 -8.93
CA LEU A 94 -11.80 15.43 -9.04
C LEU A 94 -12.19 15.53 -10.53
N LEU A 95 -13.49 15.48 -10.80
CA LEU A 95 -14.03 15.80 -12.11
C LEU A 95 -14.14 17.32 -12.26
N ASN A 96 -13.53 17.86 -13.31
CA ASN A 96 -13.77 19.24 -13.70
C ASN A 96 -15.03 19.28 -14.57
N GLU A 97 -16.14 19.73 -14.00
CA GLU A 97 -17.45 19.78 -14.68
C GLU A 97 -17.48 20.67 -15.93
N LYS A 98 -16.56 21.66 -16.02
CA LYS A 98 -16.51 22.59 -17.18
C LYS A 98 -15.82 21.96 -18.39
N SER A 99 -14.77 21.17 -18.18
CA SER A 99 -14.02 20.51 -19.25
C SER A 99 -14.39 19.04 -19.43
N ASP A 100 -15.23 18.47 -18.55
CA ASP A 100 -15.58 17.06 -18.49
C ASP A 100 -14.34 16.13 -18.42
N GLU A 101 -13.30 16.59 -17.68
CA GLU A 101 -12.04 15.89 -17.54
C GLU A 101 -11.70 15.65 -16.08
N TYR A 102 -11.07 14.50 -15.79
CA TYR A 102 -10.52 14.25 -14.48
C TYR A 102 -9.21 15.01 -14.28
N GLN A 103 -9.06 15.59 -13.09
CA GLN A 103 -7.87 16.35 -12.68
C GLN A 103 -7.33 15.83 -11.35
N ALA A 104 -6.03 15.61 -11.29
CA ALA A 104 -5.32 15.15 -10.11
C ALA A 104 -4.71 16.30 -9.31
N TYR A 105 -4.71 16.13 -7.99
CA TYR A 105 -4.15 17.03 -6.99
C TYR A 105 -3.14 16.27 -6.15
N PHE A 106 -1.92 16.77 -6.07
CA PHE A 106 -0.82 16.19 -5.33
C PHE A 106 -0.64 16.92 -4.01
N SER A 107 -0.79 16.20 -2.90
CA SER A 107 -0.84 16.81 -1.56
C SER A 107 0.50 17.38 -1.10
N ASN A 108 1.60 16.67 -1.36
CA ASN A 108 2.94 17.10 -0.94
C ASN A 108 3.64 17.92 -2.03
N LEU A 109 3.59 17.48 -3.28
CA LEU A 109 4.18 18.20 -4.41
C LEU A 109 3.48 19.54 -4.66
N GLY A 110 2.21 19.69 -4.21
CA GLY A 110 1.46 20.93 -4.36
C GLY A 110 1.07 21.24 -5.80
N LEU A 111 1.04 20.24 -6.69
CA LEU A 111 0.47 20.40 -8.02
C LEU A 111 -1.04 20.21 -7.98
N SER A 112 -1.74 21.00 -8.75
CA SER A 112 -3.19 20.94 -8.91
C SER A 112 -3.58 20.98 -10.38
N ASN A 113 -4.77 20.48 -10.67
CA ASN A 113 -5.35 20.46 -12.01
C ASN A 113 -4.49 19.72 -13.06
N VAL A 114 -3.77 18.67 -12.64
CA VAL A 114 -3.00 17.84 -13.57
C VAL A 114 -3.95 16.88 -14.26
N PRO A 115 -4.05 16.88 -15.59
CA PRO A 115 -4.94 15.96 -16.30
C PRO A 115 -4.58 14.50 -15.99
N ILE A 116 -5.60 13.66 -15.80
CA ILE A 116 -5.44 12.22 -15.58
C ILE A 116 -6.41 11.43 -16.46
N GLY A 117 -5.90 10.40 -17.11
CA GLY A 117 -6.71 9.54 -17.96
C GLY A 117 -7.83 8.84 -17.21
N THR A 118 -8.99 8.75 -17.84
CA THR A 118 -10.19 8.10 -17.29
C THR A 118 -9.95 6.63 -16.94
N GLU A 119 -9.02 5.97 -17.63
CA GLU A 119 -8.63 4.57 -17.38
C GLU A 119 -8.02 4.37 -15.98
N TYR A 120 -7.26 5.34 -15.46
CA TYR A 120 -6.73 5.28 -14.09
C TYR A 120 -7.84 5.34 -13.05
N VAL A 121 -8.82 6.21 -13.29
CA VAL A 121 -9.98 6.40 -12.39
C VAL A 121 -10.89 5.18 -12.41
N LYS A 122 -11.19 4.63 -13.59
CA LYS A 122 -12.01 3.40 -13.75
C LYS A 122 -11.37 2.21 -13.04
N LYS A 123 -10.04 2.04 -13.16
CA LYS A 123 -9.30 0.98 -12.47
C LYS A 123 -9.21 1.19 -10.96
N ASN A 124 -9.25 2.43 -10.50
CA ASN A 124 -9.04 2.79 -9.11
C ASN A 124 -10.05 3.83 -8.61
N PRO A 125 -11.34 3.47 -8.42
CA PRO A 125 -12.39 4.41 -8.03
C PRO A 125 -12.13 5.17 -6.73
N LYS A 126 -11.29 4.60 -5.85
CA LYS A 126 -10.86 5.26 -4.60
C LYS A 126 -10.09 6.56 -4.81
N LEU A 127 -9.53 6.80 -5.99
CA LEU A 127 -8.92 8.09 -6.34
C LEU A 127 -9.89 9.26 -6.23
N LEU A 128 -11.18 9.00 -6.44
CA LEU A 128 -12.26 9.99 -6.30
C LEU A 128 -12.67 10.25 -4.83
N SER A 129 -12.11 9.50 -3.88
CA SER A 129 -12.41 9.74 -2.47
C SER A 129 -11.72 11.02 -2.01
N GLY A 130 -12.45 11.88 -1.27
CA GLY A 130 -11.92 13.15 -0.77
C GLY A 130 -10.70 13.04 0.14
N ASN A 131 -10.44 11.84 0.67
CA ASN A 131 -9.27 11.56 1.52
C ASN A 131 -7.98 11.36 0.73
N GLY A 132 -8.04 11.22 -0.60
CA GLY A 132 -6.89 10.92 -1.46
C GLY A 132 -6.27 9.55 -1.21
N VAL A 133 -5.46 9.09 -2.15
CA VAL A 133 -4.78 7.79 -2.15
C VAL A 133 -3.29 8.00 -2.32
N TRP A 134 -2.46 7.34 -1.52
CA TRP A 134 -1.02 7.31 -1.75
C TRP A 134 -0.70 6.51 -3.00
N CYS A 135 0.09 7.11 -3.88
CA CYS A 135 0.43 6.55 -5.17
C CYS A 135 1.92 6.67 -5.44
N ILE A 136 2.43 5.74 -6.24
CA ILE A 136 3.68 5.91 -6.97
C ILE A 136 3.30 6.48 -8.33
N VAL A 137 3.78 7.68 -8.64
CA VAL A 137 3.40 8.40 -9.85
C VAL A 137 4.64 8.81 -10.63
N THR A 138 4.64 8.60 -11.94
CA THR A 138 5.60 9.23 -12.82
C THR A 138 4.96 10.50 -13.37
N VAL A 139 5.47 11.63 -12.90
CA VAL A 139 5.03 12.97 -13.34
C VAL A 139 5.98 13.45 -14.44
N GLY A 140 5.41 13.87 -15.54
CA GLY A 140 6.11 14.46 -16.68
C GLY A 140 5.94 15.98 -16.75
N TYR A 141 6.90 16.63 -17.40
CA TYR A 141 6.85 18.06 -17.73
C TYR A 141 7.04 18.28 -19.21
N ILE A 142 6.09 18.97 -19.84
CA ILE A 142 6.09 19.28 -21.26
C ILE A 142 6.63 20.70 -21.45
N SER A 143 7.76 20.82 -22.13
CA SER A 143 8.37 22.09 -22.51
C SER A 143 7.84 22.56 -23.85
N GLY A 144 7.67 23.89 -24.03
CA GLY A 144 7.22 24.49 -25.27
C GLY A 144 6.55 25.84 -25.04
N GLU A 145 6.47 26.69 -26.08
CA GLU A 145 5.88 28.05 -25.97
C GLU A 145 4.34 28.00 -25.94
N ASP A 146 3.71 27.11 -26.71
CA ASP A 146 2.25 27.01 -26.86
C ASP A 146 1.59 25.96 -25.94
N VAL A 147 2.30 25.43 -24.94
CA VAL A 147 1.79 24.38 -24.06
C VAL A 147 0.90 24.96 -22.96
N LYS A 148 -0.41 24.69 -23.03
CA LYS A 148 -1.39 25.15 -22.03
C LYS A 148 -1.27 24.39 -20.69
N VAL A 149 -0.99 23.10 -20.75
CA VAL A 149 -0.85 22.24 -19.56
C VAL A 149 0.53 21.59 -19.61
N ARG A 150 1.38 21.95 -18.65
CA ARG A 150 2.79 21.54 -18.62
C ARG A 150 3.04 20.26 -17.84
N TRP A 151 2.14 19.92 -16.95
CA TRP A 151 2.25 18.75 -16.10
C TRP A 151 1.37 17.62 -16.61
N GLU A 152 1.90 16.40 -16.65
CA GLU A 152 1.17 15.22 -17.06
C GLU A 152 1.44 14.03 -16.11
N ILE A 153 0.50 13.10 -16.05
CA ILE A 153 0.67 11.83 -15.38
C ILE A 153 0.99 10.78 -16.44
N GLN A 154 2.23 10.33 -16.49
CA GLN A 154 2.66 9.27 -17.42
C GLN A 154 2.35 7.87 -16.88
N ASN A 155 2.43 7.69 -15.55
CA ASN A 155 2.05 6.43 -14.90
C ASN A 155 1.58 6.72 -13.48
N LEU A 156 0.58 5.97 -13.01
CA LEU A 156 0.05 6.05 -11.65
C LEU A 156 -0.27 4.65 -11.12
N LYS A 157 0.33 4.31 -10.00
CA LYS A 157 0.08 3.05 -9.27
C LYS A 157 -0.29 3.36 -7.83
N PRO A 158 -1.56 3.13 -7.43
CA PRO A 158 -1.94 3.26 -6.03
C PRO A 158 -1.18 2.27 -5.15
N ILE A 159 -0.74 2.74 -3.98
CA ILE A 159 -0.08 1.92 -2.98
C ILE A 159 -1.11 1.15 -2.15
N GLN A 160 -2.28 1.75 -1.94
CA GLN A 160 -3.37 1.06 -1.25
C GLN A 160 -4.02 0.02 -2.18
N ILE A 161 -4.16 -1.21 -1.67
CA ILE A 161 -4.89 -2.27 -2.38
C ILE A 161 -6.34 -1.82 -2.51
N SER A 162 -6.75 -1.46 -3.72
CA SER A 162 -8.11 -1.02 -4.01
C SER A 162 -9.07 -2.20 -4.24
N ASN A 163 -8.54 -3.32 -4.71
CA ASN A 163 -9.29 -4.52 -4.99
C ASN A 163 -8.61 -5.72 -4.32
N ILE A 164 -9.36 -6.40 -3.46
CA ILE A 164 -8.98 -7.71 -2.92
C ILE A 164 -9.52 -8.73 -3.90
N ASP A 165 -8.64 -9.49 -4.52
CA ASP A 165 -9.03 -10.64 -5.32
C ASP A 165 -9.39 -11.79 -4.38
N ILE A 166 -10.68 -11.90 -4.06
CA ILE A 166 -11.20 -12.94 -3.16
C ILE A 166 -10.96 -14.32 -3.76
N GLN A 167 -11.04 -14.46 -5.09
CA GLN A 167 -10.84 -15.75 -5.75
C GLN A 167 -9.41 -16.26 -5.55
N GLU A 168 -8.42 -15.39 -5.63
CA GLU A 168 -7.04 -15.73 -5.33
C GLU A 168 -6.88 -16.26 -3.90
N TYR A 169 -7.51 -15.60 -2.91
CA TYR A 169 -7.47 -16.08 -1.52
C TYR A 169 -8.14 -17.46 -1.36
N ILE A 170 -9.26 -17.70 -2.04
CA ILE A 170 -9.96 -18.99 -2.04
C ILE A 170 -9.06 -20.07 -2.66
N ASP A 171 -8.38 -19.76 -3.76
CA ASP A 171 -7.52 -20.71 -4.46
C ASP A 171 -6.25 -21.00 -3.64
N GLN A 172 -5.62 -20.00 -3.07
CA GLN A 172 -4.45 -20.19 -2.21
C GLN A 172 -4.81 -20.93 -0.91
N ARG A 173 -6.03 -20.73 -0.36
CA ARG A 173 -6.50 -21.47 0.83
C ARG A 173 -6.42 -23.00 0.65
N LYS A 174 -6.59 -23.50 -0.57
CA LYS A 174 -6.54 -24.94 -0.90
C LYS A 174 -5.16 -25.56 -0.63
N ASN A 175 -4.11 -24.76 -0.61
CA ASN A 175 -2.74 -25.19 -0.35
C ASN A 175 -2.47 -25.42 1.15
N PHE A 176 -3.35 -25.02 2.05
CA PHE A 176 -3.18 -25.08 3.51
C PHE A 176 -4.13 -26.11 4.13
N THR A 177 -3.64 -26.85 5.10
CA THR A 177 -4.52 -27.60 6.01
C THR A 177 -5.36 -26.64 6.86
N THR A 178 -6.40 -27.15 7.52
CA THR A 178 -7.23 -26.33 8.40
C THR A 178 -6.45 -25.75 9.57
N GLU A 179 -5.55 -26.53 10.17
CA GLU A 179 -4.75 -26.08 11.32
C GLU A 179 -3.72 -25.03 10.88
N GLU A 180 -3.01 -25.23 9.76
CA GLU A 180 -2.11 -24.21 9.19
C GLU A 180 -2.86 -22.90 8.88
N TRP A 181 -4.09 -23.00 8.38
CA TRP A 181 -4.90 -21.81 8.08
C TRP A 181 -5.34 -21.06 9.34
N ILE A 182 -5.72 -21.81 10.41
CA ILE A 182 -5.99 -21.21 11.71
C ILE A 182 -4.75 -20.48 12.23
N ASP A 183 -3.59 -21.10 12.17
CA ASP A 183 -2.34 -20.51 12.64
C ASP A 183 -1.96 -19.26 11.81
N PHE A 184 -2.14 -19.34 10.51
CA PHE A 184 -1.97 -18.17 9.62
C PHE A 184 -2.90 -17.00 10.01
N LEU A 185 -4.20 -17.27 10.28
CA LEU A 185 -5.14 -16.24 10.70
C LEU A 185 -4.77 -15.65 12.07
N ILE A 186 -4.30 -16.47 13.02
CA ILE A 186 -3.81 -16.00 14.32
C ILE A 186 -2.60 -15.09 14.16
N HIS A 187 -1.67 -15.41 13.25
CA HIS A 187 -0.55 -14.53 12.91
C HIS A 187 -1.01 -13.20 12.31
N THR A 188 -2.03 -13.21 11.45
CA THR A 188 -2.52 -11.98 10.80
C THR A 188 -3.12 -10.98 11.80
N ILE A 189 -3.68 -11.47 12.91
CA ILE A 189 -4.18 -10.61 14.00
C ILE A 189 -3.10 -10.21 15.01
N GLY A 190 -1.83 -10.60 14.77
CA GLY A 190 -0.70 -10.19 15.57
C GLY A 190 -0.41 -11.07 16.79
N LEU A 191 -0.99 -12.27 16.86
CA LEU A 191 -0.78 -13.22 17.93
C LEU A 191 0.16 -14.36 17.50
N ASN A 192 0.92 -14.92 18.45
CA ASN A 192 1.77 -16.09 18.18
C ASN A 192 0.97 -17.38 18.41
N PRO A 193 0.65 -18.17 17.37
CA PRO A 193 -0.16 -19.37 17.49
C PRO A 193 0.47 -20.47 18.36
N GLU A 194 1.79 -20.49 18.50
CA GLU A 194 2.48 -21.49 19.35
C GLU A 194 2.14 -21.35 20.85
N LYS A 195 1.71 -20.14 21.26
CA LYS A 195 1.34 -19.85 22.66
C LYS A 195 -0.10 -20.19 23.01
N PHE A 196 -0.89 -20.65 22.04
CA PHE A 196 -2.31 -20.89 22.19
C PHE A 196 -2.65 -22.35 21.88
N ASN A 197 -3.48 -22.95 22.70
CA ASN A 197 -4.11 -24.20 22.33
C ASN A 197 -5.22 -23.98 21.27
N ARG A 198 -5.70 -25.06 20.67
CA ARG A 198 -6.68 -24.98 19.57
C ARG A 198 -7.96 -24.23 19.97
N ARG A 199 -8.45 -24.42 21.19
CA ARG A 199 -9.66 -23.74 21.68
C ARG A 199 -9.44 -22.23 21.80
N GLU A 200 -8.30 -21.81 22.32
CA GLU A 200 -7.94 -20.39 22.46
C GLU A 200 -7.78 -19.70 21.10
N LYS A 201 -7.19 -20.39 20.12
CA LYS A 201 -7.11 -19.91 18.72
C LYS A 201 -8.50 -19.67 18.15
N LEU A 202 -9.42 -20.65 18.29
CA LEU A 202 -10.79 -20.52 17.79
C LEU A 202 -11.58 -19.41 18.50
N ILE A 203 -11.41 -19.22 19.80
CA ILE A 203 -12.02 -18.10 20.55
C ILE A 203 -11.48 -16.77 20.04
N SER A 204 -10.17 -16.67 19.80
CA SER A 204 -9.55 -15.45 19.26
C SER A 204 -10.09 -15.10 17.88
N LEU A 205 -10.30 -16.10 17.01
CA LEU A 205 -10.92 -15.91 15.71
C LEU A 205 -12.42 -15.57 15.81
N ALA A 206 -13.14 -16.16 16.78
CA ALA A 206 -14.55 -15.85 17.00
C ALA A 206 -14.79 -14.37 17.36
N ARG A 207 -13.82 -13.71 18.01
CA ARG A 207 -13.86 -12.26 18.30
C ARG A 207 -13.87 -11.39 17.05
N LEU A 208 -13.50 -11.92 15.88
CA LEU A 208 -13.54 -11.22 14.61
C LEU A 208 -14.93 -11.24 13.95
N LEU A 209 -15.82 -12.13 14.37
CA LEU A 209 -17.14 -12.30 13.75
C LEU A 209 -17.94 -10.98 13.64
N PRO A 210 -17.97 -10.09 14.67
CA PRO A 210 -18.67 -8.81 14.54
C PRO A 210 -18.12 -7.89 13.47
N HIS A 211 -16.89 -8.12 13.00
CA HIS A 211 -16.24 -7.31 11.96
C HIS A 211 -16.48 -7.84 10.55
N VAL A 212 -16.93 -9.09 10.42
CA VAL A 212 -17.09 -9.77 9.12
C VAL A 212 -18.52 -10.19 8.82
N GLU A 213 -19.37 -10.33 9.87
CA GLU A 213 -20.77 -10.71 9.74
C GLU A 213 -21.70 -9.54 10.03
N ASN A 214 -22.71 -9.37 9.16
CA ASN A 214 -23.72 -8.36 9.35
C ASN A 214 -24.64 -8.70 10.53
N ASN A 215 -24.93 -7.73 11.39
CA ASN A 215 -25.84 -7.86 12.52
C ASN A 215 -25.42 -8.90 13.57
N PHE A 216 -24.13 -9.22 13.63
CA PHE A 216 -23.58 -10.12 14.65
C PHE A 216 -23.12 -9.31 15.87
N ASN A 217 -23.70 -9.56 17.03
CA ASN A 217 -23.31 -8.97 18.31
C ASN A 217 -22.53 -9.99 19.14
N PHE A 218 -21.39 -9.60 19.68
CA PHE A 218 -20.56 -10.41 20.52
C PHE A 218 -20.29 -9.71 21.85
N MET A 219 -20.53 -10.40 22.96
CA MET A 219 -20.24 -9.93 24.30
C MET A 219 -19.34 -10.95 25.01
N GLU A 220 -18.19 -10.50 25.48
CA GLU A 220 -17.27 -11.32 26.27
C GLU A 220 -17.28 -10.82 27.72
N LEU A 221 -17.71 -11.69 28.61
CA LEU A 221 -17.67 -11.40 30.07
C LEU A 221 -16.32 -11.89 30.61
N ARG A 222 -15.58 -11.01 31.25
CA ARG A 222 -14.39 -11.35 32.00
C ARG A 222 -14.80 -11.76 33.42
N SER A 223 -14.36 -12.93 33.88
CA SER A 223 -14.32 -13.21 35.32
C SER A 223 -13.19 -12.37 35.91
N GLU A 224 -13.49 -11.63 36.97
CA GLU A 224 -12.48 -10.97 37.80
C GLU A 224 -11.52 -12.00 38.41
#